data_7dd6d05aef3ea79871274d43a096b7f6
#
_entry.id   7dd6d05aef3ea79871274d43a096b7f6
#
_cell.length_a   1.000
_cell.length_b   1.000
_cell.length_c   1.000
_cell.angle_alpha   90.00
_cell.angle_beta   90.00
_cell.angle_gamma   90.00
#
_symmetry.space_group_name_H-M   'P 1'
#
loop_
_entity.id
_entity.type
_entity.pdbx_description
1 polymer ?
#
loop_
_entity_poly.entity_id
_entity_poly.type
_entity_poly.pdbx_seq_one_letter_code
_entity_poly.pdbx_strand_id
1 'polypeptide(L)'
;MLTSEVKPDKMGSYKEDDVTFLLRDIGQYVIETNTEEREGLIQAGTHYSEMLPVEYQPTDDYISLFYSTLDMYAERIAVATGVVAEQIKKRNGLDQVVLVSLARAGTPIGVLIKRYLQFKYQVTVPHYSISIIRGRGIDETAIDYIFEHHPGVKIQFVDGWTGKGAITRELEEACLNYNSAHANKIDASLAVLADPGHCVRIYGTRDDFLIPSACLNSTVSGLVSRTVLNYNFMDKGDFHGAKYYKELADVDVSNLYVDTIEHMFTKVQFGVQEALEAVEQEDLIPSWKGLQSVERIQKKFDIGNQHFIKPGVGETTRVLLRRVPWKILINPNYSNDLTHILMLAKERNVPVEEFTEMSYSCCGIIKEL
;
A
#
# COMPACT_ATOMS: atom_id res chain seq x y z
N MET A 1 -22.65 0.80 31.69
CA MET A 1 -22.90 1.83 30.70
C MET A 1 -22.85 1.13 29.35
N LEU A 2 -23.92 1.19 28.58
CA LEU A 2 -23.91 0.68 27.20
C LEU A 2 -22.98 1.60 26.43
N THR A 3 -21.74 1.15 26.13
CA THR A 3 -20.90 1.81 25.16
C THR A 3 -21.67 1.78 23.86
N SER A 4 -21.97 2.94 23.28
CA SER A 4 -22.57 3.01 21.97
C SER A 4 -21.60 2.32 21.02
N GLU A 5 -22.07 1.27 20.34
CA GLU A 5 -21.31 0.55 19.33
C GLU A 5 -20.79 1.56 18.30
N VAL A 6 -19.48 1.68 18.18
CA VAL A 6 -18.85 2.57 17.18
C VAL A 6 -19.12 1.97 15.81
N LYS A 7 -19.81 2.72 14.95
CA LYS A 7 -20.11 2.28 13.58
C LYS A 7 -19.27 3.04 12.58
N PRO A 8 -18.71 2.36 11.56
CA PRO A 8 -17.97 3.04 10.50
C PRO A 8 -18.90 3.94 9.67
N ASP A 9 -18.37 5.05 9.22
CA ASP A 9 -19.08 5.89 8.26
C ASP A 9 -19.15 5.19 6.89
N LYS A 10 -20.28 5.36 6.19
CA LYS A 10 -20.40 4.82 4.83
C LYS A 10 -19.53 5.64 3.87
N MET A 11 -18.41 5.07 3.47
CA MET A 11 -17.44 5.70 2.58
C MET A 11 -16.79 4.71 1.62
N GLY A 12 -16.16 5.27 0.59
CA GLY A 12 -15.51 4.49 -0.46
C GLY A 12 -16.42 4.24 -1.67
N SER A 13 -15.79 4.05 -2.82
CA SER A 13 -16.46 3.86 -4.11
C SER A 13 -16.42 2.42 -4.62
N TYR A 14 -15.78 1.50 -3.90
CA TYR A 14 -15.84 0.07 -4.22
C TYR A 14 -17.26 -0.48 -4.05
N LYS A 15 -17.53 -1.62 -4.68
CA LYS A 15 -18.79 -2.36 -4.47
C LYS A 15 -18.95 -2.67 -2.97
N GLU A 16 -20.18 -2.65 -2.48
CA GLU A 16 -20.49 -2.81 -1.06
C GLU A 16 -19.92 -4.10 -0.45
N ASP A 17 -19.86 -5.16 -1.27
CA ASP A 17 -19.33 -6.46 -0.87
C ASP A 17 -17.80 -6.55 -0.94
N ASP A 18 -17.10 -5.61 -1.55
CA ASP A 18 -15.65 -5.70 -1.74
C ASP A 18 -14.86 -5.37 -0.48
N VAL A 19 -15.24 -4.29 0.20
CA VAL A 19 -14.53 -3.80 1.39
C VAL A 19 -15.40 -2.88 2.23
N THR A 20 -15.25 -2.97 3.56
CA THR A 20 -15.76 -1.98 4.50
C THR A 20 -14.60 -1.16 5.05
N PHE A 21 -14.66 0.16 4.91
CA PHE A 21 -13.69 1.06 5.52
C PHE A 21 -14.05 1.28 6.99
N LEU A 22 -13.21 0.81 7.90
CA LEU A 22 -13.33 1.12 9.33
C LEU A 22 -12.62 2.45 9.58
N LEU A 23 -13.24 3.52 9.11
CA LEU A 23 -12.73 4.89 9.15
C LEU A 23 -13.88 5.84 9.43
N ARG A 24 -13.53 7.02 9.96
CA ARG A 24 -14.43 8.14 10.15
C ARG A 24 -14.29 9.13 9.01
N ASP A 25 -15.40 9.56 8.39
CA ASP A 25 -15.36 10.62 7.39
C ASP A 25 -15.15 11.99 8.07
N ILE A 26 -13.95 12.53 7.87
CA ILE A 26 -13.54 13.81 8.45
C ILE A 26 -13.65 14.98 7.45
N GLY A 27 -14.27 14.78 6.30
CA GLY A 27 -14.37 15.79 5.24
C GLY A 27 -14.99 17.11 5.68
N GLN A 28 -15.83 17.10 6.73
CA GLN A 28 -16.44 18.30 7.29
C GLN A 28 -15.55 19.04 8.29
N TYR A 29 -14.52 18.40 8.83
CA TYR A 29 -13.70 18.92 9.94
C TYR A 29 -12.30 19.32 9.51
N VAL A 30 -11.82 18.83 8.38
CA VAL A 30 -10.45 19.01 7.93
C VAL A 30 -10.39 19.98 6.76
N ILE A 31 -9.58 21.02 6.94
CA ILE A 31 -9.14 21.89 5.84
C ILE A 31 -7.87 21.27 5.27
N GLU A 32 -7.86 21.04 3.97
CA GLU A 32 -6.66 20.56 3.27
C GLU A 32 -5.61 21.67 3.24
N THR A 33 -4.39 21.31 3.66
CA THR A 33 -3.25 22.24 3.71
C THR A 33 -2.38 22.10 2.46
N ASN A 34 -1.91 23.23 1.94
CA ASN A 34 -0.93 23.23 0.88
C ASN A 34 0.46 22.75 1.39
N THR A 35 1.39 22.51 0.46
CA THR A 35 2.70 21.95 0.80
C THR A 35 3.52 22.85 1.70
N GLU A 36 3.53 24.18 1.47
CA GLU A 36 4.32 25.13 2.24
C GLU A 36 3.82 25.28 3.68
N GLU A 37 2.52 25.43 3.83
CA GLU A 37 1.87 25.51 5.14
C GLU A 37 2.09 24.23 5.96
N ARG A 38 1.95 23.06 5.31
CA ARG A 38 2.19 21.76 5.95
C ARG A 38 3.63 21.63 6.42
N GLU A 39 4.61 21.97 5.60
CA GLU A 39 6.03 21.93 6.00
C GLU A 39 6.30 22.84 7.19
N GLY A 40 5.71 24.03 7.22
CA GLY A 40 5.81 24.94 8.36
C GLY A 40 5.25 24.35 9.65
N LEU A 41 4.08 23.71 9.59
CA LEU A 41 3.46 23.05 10.75
C LEU A 41 4.28 21.85 11.24
N ILE A 42 4.84 21.06 10.32
CA ILE A 42 5.73 19.91 10.69
C ILE A 42 6.98 20.44 11.40
N GLN A 43 7.59 21.50 10.91
CA GLN A 43 8.75 22.12 11.56
C GLN A 43 8.40 22.70 12.93
N ALA A 44 7.17 23.16 13.13
CA ALA A 44 6.64 23.59 14.42
C ALA A 44 6.29 22.43 15.39
N GLY A 45 6.47 21.16 14.98
CA GLY A 45 6.27 19.98 15.80
C GLY A 45 4.91 19.28 15.63
N THR A 46 4.04 19.73 14.72
CA THR A 46 2.78 19.04 14.42
C THR A 46 3.05 17.75 13.68
N HIS A 47 2.47 16.64 14.15
CA HIS A 47 2.65 15.37 13.48
C HIS A 47 1.96 15.36 12.12
N TYR A 48 2.59 14.78 11.09
CA TYR A 48 2.08 14.77 9.73
C TYR A 48 0.67 14.16 9.57
N SER A 49 0.26 13.27 10.48
CA SER A 49 -1.06 12.63 10.47
C SER A 49 -2.17 13.50 11.06
N GLU A 50 -1.84 14.63 11.66
CA GLU A 50 -2.84 15.56 12.19
C GLU A 50 -3.38 16.52 11.14
N MET A 51 -2.83 16.47 9.93
CA MET A 51 -3.16 17.33 8.79
C MET A 51 -3.49 16.51 7.56
N LEU A 52 -4.33 17.03 6.68
CA LEU A 52 -4.60 16.46 5.37
C LEU A 52 -4.01 17.38 4.28
N PRO A 53 -3.04 16.91 3.47
CA PRO A 53 -2.58 17.68 2.32
C PRO A 53 -3.67 17.73 1.26
N VAL A 54 -3.69 18.81 0.48
CA VAL A 54 -4.49 18.87 -0.76
C VAL A 54 -4.24 17.63 -1.61
N GLU A 55 -5.32 16.96 -2.02
CA GLU A 55 -5.19 15.77 -2.85
C GLU A 55 -4.61 16.14 -4.21
N TYR A 56 -3.50 15.50 -4.53
CA TYR A 56 -2.82 15.75 -5.80
C TYR A 56 -3.69 15.30 -6.97
N GLN A 57 -3.94 16.23 -7.89
CA GLN A 57 -4.59 15.92 -9.16
C GLN A 57 -3.51 15.42 -10.15
N PRO A 58 -3.62 14.18 -10.65
CA PRO A 58 -2.65 13.64 -11.60
C PRO A 58 -2.73 14.43 -12.92
N THR A 59 -1.57 14.62 -13.54
CA THR A 59 -1.50 15.18 -14.90
C THR A 59 -1.97 14.15 -15.93
N ASP A 60 -2.25 14.59 -17.16
CA ASP A 60 -2.66 13.70 -18.25
C ASP A 60 -1.62 12.60 -18.53
N ASP A 61 -0.33 12.90 -18.36
CA ASP A 61 0.75 11.92 -18.51
C ASP A 61 0.66 10.80 -17.45
N TYR A 62 0.27 11.16 -16.22
CA TYR A 62 0.05 10.18 -15.16
C TYR A 62 -1.15 9.29 -15.42
N ILE A 63 -2.22 9.90 -15.90
CA ILE A 63 -3.44 9.18 -16.25
C ILE A 63 -3.13 8.23 -17.41
N SER A 64 -2.41 8.69 -18.42
CA SER A 64 -1.97 7.87 -19.55
C SER A 64 -1.04 6.72 -19.10
N LEU A 65 -0.13 6.99 -18.16
CA LEU A 65 0.75 5.97 -17.59
C LEU A 65 -0.04 4.92 -16.80
N PHE A 66 -1.05 5.34 -16.04
CA PHE A 66 -1.96 4.42 -15.35
C PHE A 66 -2.62 3.44 -16.32
N TYR A 67 -3.28 3.95 -17.36
CA TYR A 67 -3.98 3.09 -18.32
C TYR A 67 -3.03 2.17 -19.08
N SER A 68 -1.91 2.68 -19.57
CA SER A 68 -0.93 1.88 -20.32
C SER A 68 -0.29 0.78 -19.45
N THR A 69 0.01 1.06 -18.19
CA THR A 69 0.56 0.06 -17.27
C THR A 69 -0.49 -0.91 -16.77
N LEU A 70 -1.76 -0.49 -16.63
CA LEU A 70 -2.85 -1.40 -16.31
C LEU A 70 -3.06 -2.43 -17.43
N ASP A 71 -3.09 -1.99 -18.69
CA ASP A 71 -3.17 -2.90 -19.84
C ASP A 71 -1.97 -3.85 -19.90
N MET A 72 -0.77 -3.34 -19.68
CA MET A 72 0.48 -4.11 -19.76
C MET A 72 0.62 -5.14 -18.63
N TYR A 73 0.21 -4.81 -17.42
CA TYR A 73 0.52 -5.61 -16.23
C TYR A 73 -0.69 -6.29 -15.57
N ALA A 74 -1.92 -6.15 -16.10
CA ALA A 74 -3.11 -6.77 -15.52
C ALA A 74 -2.95 -8.29 -15.30
N GLU A 75 -2.41 -9.00 -16.28
CA GLU A 75 -2.15 -10.44 -16.18
C GLU A 75 -1.12 -10.77 -15.09
N ARG A 76 -0.01 -10.04 -15.05
CA ARG A 76 1.04 -10.20 -14.04
C ARG A 76 0.53 -9.94 -12.62
N ILE A 77 -0.32 -8.90 -12.46
CA ILE A 77 -0.95 -8.59 -11.18
C ILE A 77 -1.94 -9.68 -10.78
N ALA A 78 -2.71 -10.20 -11.73
CA ALA A 78 -3.64 -11.30 -11.48
C ALA A 78 -2.92 -12.57 -11.02
N VAL A 79 -1.77 -12.93 -11.63
CA VAL A 79 -0.91 -14.03 -11.17
C VAL A 79 -0.45 -13.77 -9.74
N ALA A 80 0.14 -12.60 -9.48
CA ALA A 80 0.65 -12.25 -8.15
C ALA A 80 -0.47 -12.25 -7.09
N THR A 81 -1.67 -11.77 -7.45
CA THR A 81 -2.87 -11.82 -6.58
C THR A 81 -3.23 -13.25 -6.23
N GLY A 82 -3.27 -14.15 -7.22
CA GLY A 82 -3.55 -15.57 -7.00
C GLY A 82 -2.52 -16.21 -6.08
N VAL A 83 -1.23 -15.95 -6.29
CA VAL A 83 -0.15 -16.47 -5.44
C VAL A 83 -0.30 -16.03 -3.99
N VAL A 84 -0.62 -14.76 -3.73
CA VAL A 84 -0.89 -14.26 -2.38
C VAL A 84 -2.11 -14.95 -1.77
N ALA A 85 -3.21 -15.04 -2.51
CA ALA A 85 -4.44 -15.64 -2.04
C ALA A 85 -4.26 -17.13 -1.64
N GLU A 86 -3.49 -17.88 -2.43
CA GLU A 86 -3.16 -19.29 -2.12
C GLU A 86 -2.31 -19.42 -0.84
N GLN A 87 -1.32 -18.56 -0.66
CA GLN A 87 -0.50 -18.55 0.56
C GLN A 87 -1.34 -18.20 1.80
N ILE A 88 -2.25 -17.21 1.69
CA ILE A 88 -3.19 -16.86 2.77
C ILE A 88 -4.07 -18.06 3.12
N LYS A 89 -4.66 -18.70 2.12
CA LYS A 89 -5.48 -19.90 2.31
C LYS A 89 -4.70 -21.03 3.00
N LYS A 90 -3.48 -21.32 2.53
CA LYS A 90 -2.62 -22.37 3.10
C LYS A 90 -2.28 -22.10 4.56
N ARG A 91 -2.02 -20.81 4.90
CA ARG A 91 -1.63 -20.40 6.25
C ARG A 91 -2.79 -20.37 7.25
N ASN A 92 -3.91 -19.77 6.85
CA ASN A 92 -4.97 -19.37 7.76
C ASN A 92 -6.24 -20.26 7.67
N GLY A 93 -6.43 -20.96 6.54
CA GLY A 93 -7.75 -21.45 6.15
C GLY A 93 -8.63 -20.30 5.65
N LEU A 94 -9.80 -20.60 5.11
CA LEU A 94 -10.75 -19.60 4.63
C LEU A 94 -11.92 -19.34 5.59
N ASP A 95 -12.22 -20.29 6.46
CA ASP A 95 -13.40 -20.22 7.34
C ASP A 95 -13.19 -19.27 8.53
N GLN A 96 -11.95 -18.95 8.86
CA GLN A 96 -11.58 -18.17 10.05
C GLN A 96 -10.62 -17.03 9.75
N VAL A 97 -10.59 -16.53 8.52
CA VAL A 97 -9.72 -15.43 8.14
C VAL A 97 -10.52 -14.18 7.81
N VAL A 98 -10.03 -13.03 8.25
CA VAL A 98 -10.50 -11.70 7.86
C VAL A 98 -9.34 -10.99 7.19
N LEU A 99 -9.55 -10.46 5.98
CA LEU A 99 -8.58 -9.63 5.29
C LEU A 99 -8.66 -8.20 5.84
N VAL A 100 -7.51 -7.64 6.16
CA VAL A 100 -7.40 -6.29 6.72
C VAL A 100 -6.37 -5.50 5.91
N SER A 101 -6.85 -4.69 4.99
CA SER A 101 -6.01 -3.83 4.17
C SER A 101 -5.52 -2.61 4.94
N LEU A 102 -4.24 -2.29 4.79
CA LEU A 102 -3.67 -1.05 5.32
C LEU A 102 -4.03 0.11 4.39
N ALA A 103 -4.86 1.01 4.88
CA ALA A 103 -5.34 2.14 4.10
C ALA A 103 -4.19 3.10 3.75
N ARG A 104 -4.13 3.51 2.51
CA ARG A 104 -5.09 3.20 1.42
C ARG A 104 -4.51 2.25 0.37
N ALA A 105 -3.18 2.14 0.24
CA ALA A 105 -2.51 1.39 -0.84
C ALA A 105 -2.83 -0.11 -0.83
N GLY A 106 -3.08 -0.68 0.35
CA GLY A 106 -3.48 -2.08 0.50
C GLY A 106 -4.91 -2.38 0.04
N THR A 107 -5.80 -1.38 0.04
CA THR A 107 -7.23 -1.60 -0.21
C THR A 107 -7.52 -2.27 -1.55
N PRO A 108 -7.03 -1.77 -2.71
CA PRO A 108 -7.28 -2.43 -4.00
C PRO A 108 -6.71 -3.85 -4.05
N ILE A 109 -5.62 -4.12 -3.35
CA ILE A 109 -5.01 -5.45 -3.32
C ILE A 109 -5.84 -6.42 -2.47
N GLY A 110 -6.35 -5.97 -1.32
CA GLY A 110 -7.28 -6.75 -0.52
C GLY A 110 -8.58 -7.09 -1.26
N VAL A 111 -9.12 -6.14 -2.02
CA VAL A 111 -10.28 -6.37 -2.91
C VAL A 111 -9.96 -7.46 -3.94
N LEU A 112 -8.81 -7.38 -4.61
CA LEU A 112 -8.39 -8.39 -5.59
C LEU A 112 -8.22 -9.77 -4.97
N ILE A 113 -7.58 -9.87 -3.79
CA ILE A 113 -7.40 -11.14 -3.07
C ILE A 113 -8.77 -11.74 -2.70
N LYS A 114 -9.68 -10.93 -2.14
CA LYS A 114 -11.04 -11.38 -1.82
C LYS A 114 -11.77 -11.91 -3.04
N ARG A 115 -11.76 -11.16 -4.15
CA ARG A 115 -12.41 -11.56 -5.40
C ARG A 115 -11.78 -12.83 -5.99
N TYR A 116 -10.46 -12.99 -5.89
CA TYR A 116 -9.80 -14.22 -6.33
C TYR A 116 -10.22 -15.45 -5.49
N LEU A 117 -10.31 -15.31 -4.17
CA LEU A 117 -10.80 -16.37 -3.28
C LEU A 117 -12.27 -16.72 -3.59
N GLN A 118 -13.10 -15.73 -3.84
CA GLN A 118 -14.48 -15.93 -4.29
C GLN A 118 -14.55 -16.63 -5.63
N PHE A 119 -13.75 -16.19 -6.62
CA PHE A 119 -13.67 -16.79 -7.95
C PHE A 119 -13.28 -18.28 -7.89
N LYS A 120 -12.22 -18.58 -7.15
CA LYS A 120 -11.62 -19.93 -7.17
C LYS A 120 -12.29 -20.92 -6.21
N TYR A 121 -12.70 -20.47 -5.04
CA TYR A 121 -13.20 -21.33 -3.96
C TYR A 121 -14.68 -21.13 -3.63
N GLN A 122 -15.35 -20.15 -4.24
CA GLN A 122 -16.75 -19.78 -3.95
C GLN A 122 -16.96 -19.42 -2.47
N VAL A 123 -15.92 -18.85 -1.83
CA VAL A 123 -15.93 -18.43 -0.43
C VAL A 123 -15.79 -16.91 -0.36
N THR A 124 -16.71 -16.27 0.34
CA THR A 124 -16.64 -14.84 0.63
C THR A 124 -15.97 -14.61 1.97
N VAL A 125 -14.75 -14.06 1.97
CA VAL A 125 -14.01 -13.66 3.18
C VAL A 125 -14.36 -12.23 3.54
N PRO A 126 -14.58 -11.91 4.83
CA PRO A 126 -14.73 -10.52 5.26
C PRO A 126 -13.47 -9.71 4.92
N HIS A 127 -13.66 -8.46 4.46
CA HIS A 127 -12.54 -7.59 4.13
C HIS A 127 -12.79 -6.18 4.65
N TYR A 128 -11.84 -5.68 5.43
CA TYR A 128 -11.84 -4.34 6.00
C TYR A 128 -10.62 -3.55 5.55
N SER A 129 -10.76 -2.24 5.46
CA SER A 129 -9.64 -1.31 5.25
C SER A 129 -9.52 -0.43 6.48
N ILE A 130 -8.34 -0.44 7.12
CA ILE A 130 -8.09 0.25 8.39
C ILE A 130 -6.86 1.15 8.30
N SER A 131 -6.73 2.06 9.24
CA SER A 131 -5.61 2.98 9.32
C SER A 131 -4.39 2.37 10.00
N ILE A 132 -3.22 2.64 9.41
CA ILE A 132 -1.92 2.56 10.08
C ILE A 132 -1.16 3.87 9.85
N ILE A 133 -0.61 4.44 10.91
CA ILE A 133 0.07 5.74 10.86
C ILE A 133 1.47 5.58 11.44
N ARG A 134 2.47 5.91 10.65
CA ARG A 134 3.87 5.81 11.06
C ARG A 134 4.12 6.65 12.32
N GLY A 135 4.67 6.03 13.36
CA GLY A 135 4.93 6.63 14.67
C GLY A 135 3.67 6.82 15.55
N ARG A 136 2.51 6.30 15.11
CA ARG A 136 1.26 6.33 15.87
C ARG A 136 0.58 4.96 15.95
N GLY A 137 1.09 3.98 15.19
CA GLY A 137 0.59 2.61 15.17
C GLY A 137 -0.67 2.40 14.33
N ILE A 138 -1.37 1.32 14.64
CA ILE A 138 -2.59 0.86 13.98
C ILE A 138 -3.83 1.37 14.71
N ASP A 139 -4.95 1.46 14.03
CA ASP A 139 -6.25 1.76 14.63
C ASP A 139 -6.74 0.58 15.48
N GLU A 140 -6.54 0.67 16.79
CA GLU A 140 -6.93 -0.38 17.74
C GLU A 140 -8.45 -0.51 17.84
N THR A 141 -9.20 0.59 17.69
CA THR A 141 -10.67 0.56 17.66
C THR A 141 -11.18 -0.27 16.48
N ALA A 142 -10.52 -0.16 15.32
CA ALA A 142 -10.86 -0.96 14.15
C ALA A 142 -10.56 -2.45 14.37
N ILE A 143 -9.46 -2.78 15.05
CA ILE A 143 -9.12 -4.18 15.40
C ILE A 143 -10.15 -4.76 16.38
N ASP A 144 -10.53 -4.01 17.41
CA ASP A 144 -11.54 -4.44 18.38
C ASP A 144 -12.89 -4.66 17.70
N TYR A 145 -13.31 -3.76 16.83
CA TYR A 145 -14.51 -3.90 16.00
C TYR A 145 -14.52 -5.23 15.21
N ILE A 146 -13.39 -5.58 14.58
CA ILE A 146 -13.28 -6.84 13.82
C ILE A 146 -13.48 -8.05 14.74
N PHE A 147 -12.87 -8.08 15.90
CA PHE A 147 -13.03 -9.20 16.85
C PHE A 147 -14.43 -9.29 17.45
N GLU A 148 -15.11 -8.16 17.64
CA GLU A 148 -16.51 -8.13 18.11
C GLU A 148 -17.46 -8.74 17.05
N HIS A 149 -17.23 -8.43 15.76
CA HIS A 149 -18.08 -8.91 14.67
C HIS A 149 -17.69 -10.30 14.16
N HIS A 150 -16.45 -10.73 14.38
CA HIS A 150 -15.91 -12.01 13.95
C HIS A 150 -15.13 -12.68 15.09
N PRO A 151 -15.81 -13.22 16.12
CA PRO A 151 -15.11 -13.87 17.24
C PRO A 151 -14.24 -15.04 16.81
N GLY A 152 -13.00 -15.06 17.27
CA GLY A 152 -12.06 -16.17 17.03
C GLY A 152 -11.40 -16.19 15.67
N VAL A 153 -11.56 -15.13 14.86
CA VAL A 153 -10.90 -15.05 13.54
C VAL A 153 -9.41 -14.77 13.65
N LYS A 154 -8.73 -15.06 12.55
CA LYS A 154 -7.36 -14.63 12.28
C LYS A 154 -7.37 -13.42 11.36
N ILE A 155 -6.71 -12.36 11.77
CA ILE A 155 -6.50 -11.18 10.93
C ILE A 155 -5.31 -11.44 10.01
N GLN A 156 -5.52 -11.22 8.70
CA GLN A 156 -4.48 -11.22 7.69
C GLN A 156 -4.32 -9.79 7.15
N PHE A 157 -3.23 -9.13 7.53
CA PHE A 157 -2.93 -7.80 7.01
C PHE A 157 -2.49 -7.85 5.55
N VAL A 158 -2.91 -6.84 4.78
CA VAL A 158 -2.64 -6.71 3.33
C VAL A 158 -2.16 -5.30 3.01
N ASP A 159 -1.10 -5.19 2.21
CA ASP A 159 -0.67 -3.92 1.60
C ASP A 159 -0.31 -4.13 0.11
N GLY A 160 0.01 -3.05 -0.59
CA GLY A 160 0.31 -3.08 -2.02
C GLY A 160 1.68 -3.68 -2.32
N TRP A 161 2.72 -3.05 -1.82
CA TRP A 161 4.10 -3.45 -2.04
C TRP A 161 5.03 -3.00 -0.92
N THR A 162 6.17 -3.65 -0.82
CA THR A 162 7.22 -3.20 0.10
C THR A 162 8.26 -2.33 -0.62
N GLY A 163 8.75 -1.33 0.08
CA GLY A 163 10.00 -0.66 -0.23
C GLY A 163 11.07 -1.12 0.76
N LYS A 164 11.59 -0.21 1.57
CA LYS A 164 12.59 -0.51 2.61
C LYS A 164 12.00 -1.08 3.92
N GLY A 165 10.76 -1.57 3.90
CA GLY A 165 10.11 -2.24 5.02
C GLY A 165 9.62 -1.32 6.15
N ALA A 166 9.36 -0.04 5.86
CA ALA A 166 8.93 0.90 6.90
C ALA A 166 7.56 0.52 7.49
N ILE A 167 6.60 0.12 6.66
CA ILE A 167 5.26 -0.29 7.11
C ILE A 167 5.31 -1.66 7.79
N THR A 168 6.16 -2.57 7.33
CA THR A 168 6.32 -3.88 8.00
C THR A 168 6.75 -3.70 9.45
N ARG A 169 7.78 -2.87 9.70
CA ARG A 169 8.23 -2.57 11.07
C ARG A 169 7.20 -1.84 11.91
N GLU A 170 6.49 -0.86 11.32
CA GLU A 170 5.40 -0.15 12.01
C GLU A 170 4.30 -1.12 12.44
N LEU A 171 3.93 -2.06 11.56
CA LEU A 171 2.92 -3.07 11.85
C LEU A 171 3.39 -4.04 12.94
N GLU A 172 4.64 -4.49 12.89
CA GLU A 172 5.24 -5.35 13.92
C GLU A 172 5.18 -4.68 15.30
N GLU A 173 5.59 -3.42 15.39
CA GLU A 173 5.55 -2.64 16.63
C GLU A 173 4.10 -2.41 17.12
N ALA A 174 3.20 -2.04 16.21
CA ALA A 174 1.79 -1.84 16.53
C ALA A 174 1.13 -3.12 17.05
N CYS A 175 1.42 -4.27 16.42
CA CYS A 175 0.91 -5.57 16.88
C CYS A 175 1.47 -5.97 18.25
N LEU A 176 2.73 -5.71 18.53
CA LEU A 176 3.32 -5.95 19.85
C LEU A 176 2.62 -5.10 20.91
N ASN A 177 2.39 -3.82 20.64
CA ASN A 177 1.71 -2.90 21.55
C ASN A 177 0.27 -3.34 21.81
N TYR A 178 -0.51 -3.60 20.76
CA TYR A 178 -1.87 -4.12 20.88
C TYR A 178 -1.91 -5.40 21.70
N ASN A 179 -1.04 -6.36 21.38
CA ASN A 179 -0.97 -7.64 22.06
C ASN A 179 -0.57 -7.54 23.55
N SER A 180 0.10 -6.49 23.96
CA SER A 180 0.43 -6.25 25.36
C SER A 180 -0.75 -5.76 26.19
N ALA A 181 -1.70 -5.05 25.56
CA ALA A 181 -2.81 -4.38 26.20
C ALA A 181 -4.15 -5.15 26.10
N HIS A 182 -4.33 -6.00 25.08
CA HIS A 182 -5.59 -6.65 24.77
C HIS A 182 -5.55 -8.18 24.96
N ALA A 183 -6.70 -8.79 25.25
CA ALA A 183 -6.85 -10.25 25.38
C ALA A 183 -6.73 -10.97 24.02
N ASN A 184 -7.39 -10.42 23.00
CA ASN A 184 -7.25 -10.89 21.63
C ASN A 184 -5.82 -10.59 21.13
N LYS A 185 -5.28 -11.48 20.29
CA LYS A 185 -3.94 -11.34 19.76
C LYS A 185 -3.96 -11.27 18.25
N ILE A 186 -3.15 -10.39 17.68
CA ILE A 186 -2.98 -10.21 16.25
C ILE A 186 -1.56 -10.59 15.82
N ASP A 187 -1.47 -11.21 14.64
CA ASP A 187 -0.19 -11.57 14.02
C ASP A 187 0.20 -10.46 13.03
N ALA A 188 1.42 -9.96 13.14
CA ALA A 188 1.94 -8.91 12.26
C ALA A 188 2.28 -9.39 10.84
N SER A 189 1.88 -10.61 10.47
CA SER A 189 2.11 -11.14 9.13
C SER A 189 1.44 -10.28 8.08
N LEU A 190 2.25 -9.60 7.28
CA LEU A 190 1.81 -8.76 6.17
C LEU A 190 1.89 -9.53 4.86
N ALA A 191 0.81 -9.53 4.09
CA ALA A 191 0.75 -10.05 2.73
C ALA A 191 0.79 -8.88 1.74
N VAL A 192 1.61 -8.98 0.69
CA VAL A 192 1.75 -7.92 -0.31
C VAL A 192 1.73 -8.47 -1.74
N LEU A 193 1.27 -7.66 -2.68
CA LEU A 193 1.33 -8.02 -4.10
C LEU A 193 2.77 -8.17 -4.58
N ALA A 194 3.64 -7.19 -4.26
CA ALA A 194 5.04 -7.22 -4.64
C ALA A 194 5.96 -6.89 -3.45
N ASP A 195 7.04 -7.66 -3.32
CA ASP A 195 8.02 -7.50 -2.23
C ASP A 195 9.47 -7.39 -2.73
N PRO A 196 9.81 -6.40 -3.55
CA PRO A 196 11.18 -6.18 -4.01
C PRO A 196 12.15 -5.86 -2.86
N GLY A 197 11.63 -5.43 -1.72
CA GLY A 197 12.41 -5.17 -0.50
C GLY A 197 12.79 -6.41 0.30
N HIS A 198 12.21 -7.57 0.01
CA HIS A 198 12.33 -8.82 0.77
C HIS A 198 12.02 -8.62 2.27
N CYS A 199 10.90 -7.94 2.55
CA CYS A 199 10.49 -7.53 3.89
C CYS A 199 9.39 -8.42 4.50
N VAL A 200 8.75 -9.29 3.71
CA VAL A 200 7.59 -10.09 4.15
C VAL A 200 7.72 -11.56 3.76
N ARG A 201 6.88 -12.40 4.39
CA ARG A 201 6.80 -13.85 4.12
C ARG A 201 5.74 -14.22 3.11
N ILE A 202 4.69 -13.40 2.96
CA ILE A 202 3.57 -13.65 2.06
C ILE A 202 3.61 -12.57 0.97
N TYR A 203 3.89 -12.98 -0.25
CA TYR A 203 4.03 -12.06 -1.39
C TYR A 203 3.63 -12.74 -2.69
N GLY A 204 3.20 -11.95 -3.66
CA GLY A 204 2.87 -12.43 -4.99
C GLY A 204 4.08 -12.56 -5.90
N THR A 205 5.01 -11.61 -5.79
CA THR A 205 6.26 -11.58 -6.57
C THR A 205 7.34 -10.79 -5.84
N ARG A 206 8.60 -11.07 -6.17
CA ARG A 206 9.77 -10.25 -5.78
C ARG A 206 10.12 -9.20 -6.82
N ASP A 207 9.44 -9.18 -7.93
CA ASP A 207 9.71 -8.26 -9.02
C ASP A 207 9.40 -6.82 -8.64
N ASP A 208 10.25 -5.93 -9.13
CA ASP A 208 10.12 -4.49 -8.97
C ASP A 208 9.63 -3.88 -10.30
N PHE A 209 8.34 -3.63 -10.39
CA PHE A 209 7.69 -3.05 -11.56
C PHE A 209 6.64 -2.00 -11.14
N LEU A 210 6.14 -1.22 -12.11
CA LEU A 210 5.12 -0.23 -11.81
C LEU A 210 3.75 -0.88 -11.65
N ILE A 211 3.30 -1.03 -10.41
CA ILE A 211 1.92 -1.38 -10.13
C ILE A 211 1.06 -0.16 -10.47
N PRO A 212 0.06 -0.26 -11.36
CA PRO A 212 -0.68 0.91 -11.87
C PRO A 212 -1.32 1.77 -10.77
N SER A 213 -1.78 1.16 -9.68
CA SER A 213 -2.33 1.89 -8.53
C SER A 213 -1.32 2.83 -7.86
N ALA A 214 -0.01 2.68 -8.12
CA ALA A 214 1.01 3.62 -7.65
C ALA A 214 0.98 4.96 -8.38
N CYS A 215 0.42 5.02 -9.59
CA CYS A 215 0.31 6.25 -10.38
C CYS A 215 -0.73 7.22 -9.80
N LEU A 216 -1.76 6.72 -9.15
CA LEU A 216 -2.89 7.50 -8.64
C LEU A 216 -2.94 7.46 -7.11
N ASN A 217 -3.83 8.23 -6.53
CA ASN A 217 -4.04 8.28 -5.08
C ASN A 217 -5.46 7.82 -4.71
N SER A 218 -6.34 8.75 -4.28
CA SER A 218 -7.71 8.44 -3.90
C SER A 218 -8.52 7.82 -5.03
N THR A 219 -8.31 8.29 -6.25
CA THR A 219 -9.07 7.87 -7.45
C THR A 219 -8.82 6.43 -7.91
N VAL A 220 -7.93 5.68 -7.25
CA VAL A 220 -7.70 4.25 -7.50
C VAL A 220 -7.81 3.41 -6.21
N SER A 221 -8.18 4.06 -5.11
CA SER A 221 -8.24 3.42 -3.79
C SER A 221 -9.55 3.72 -3.04
N GLY A 222 -10.65 3.81 -3.79
CA GLY A 222 -11.98 3.97 -3.22
C GLY A 222 -12.34 5.41 -2.88
N LEU A 223 -11.70 6.41 -3.49
CA LEU A 223 -11.91 7.84 -3.20
C LEU A 223 -11.62 8.23 -1.74
N VAL A 224 -10.76 7.48 -1.06
CA VAL A 224 -10.41 7.73 0.34
C VAL A 224 -9.06 8.41 0.44
N SER A 225 -8.94 9.43 1.27
CA SER A 225 -7.68 10.12 1.54
C SER A 225 -6.69 9.22 2.28
N ARG A 226 -5.47 9.68 2.47
CA ARG A 226 -4.61 9.13 3.52
C ARG A 226 -5.29 9.31 4.87
N THR A 227 -4.97 8.45 5.83
CA THR A 227 -5.59 8.47 7.16
C THR A 227 -4.99 9.57 8.05
N VAL A 228 -5.82 10.09 8.93
CA VAL A 228 -5.57 11.21 9.84
C VAL A 228 -5.92 10.77 11.26
N LEU A 229 -5.14 11.22 12.23
CA LEU A 229 -5.43 11.09 13.64
C LEU A 229 -5.21 12.45 14.31
N ASN A 230 -6.30 13.13 14.64
CA ASN A 230 -6.27 14.45 15.25
C ASN A 230 -7.38 14.59 16.30
N TYR A 231 -6.99 14.56 17.56
CA TYR A 231 -7.90 14.64 18.69
C TYR A 231 -8.52 16.03 18.94
N ASN A 232 -8.25 17.03 18.09
CA ASN A 232 -8.96 18.30 18.16
C ASN A 232 -10.41 18.21 17.65
N PHE A 233 -10.70 17.20 16.80
CA PHE A 233 -12.02 16.97 16.22
C PHE A 233 -12.43 15.49 16.16
N MET A 234 -11.64 14.59 16.76
CA MET A 234 -11.92 13.16 16.87
C MET A 234 -11.88 12.77 18.35
N ASP A 235 -12.80 11.92 18.77
CA ASP A 235 -12.83 11.39 20.13
C ASP A 235 -11.88 10.19 20.28
N LYS A 236 -11.40 9.98 21.52
CA LYS A 236 -10.70 8.74 21.86
C LYS A 236 -11.70 7.59 21.81
N GLY A 237 -11.41 6.59 20.98
CA GLY A 237 -12.30 5.45 20.73
C GLY A 237 -13.10 5.54 19.43
N ASP A 238 -13.01 6.65 18.69
CA ASP A 238 -13.42 6.70 17.30
C ASP A 238 -12.43 5.93 16.40
N PHE A 239 -12.89 5.50 15.23
CA PHE A 239 -11.98 5.09 14.15
C PHE A 239 -11.10 6.25 13.72
N HIS A 240 -9.88 5.95 13.25
CA HIS A 240 -9.06 6.97 12.59
C HIS A 240 -9.82 7.61 11.42
N GLY A 241 -9.51 8.88 11.14
CA GLY A 241 -10.20 9.66 10.12
C GLY A 241 -9.63 9.49 8.72
N ALA A 242 -10.50 9.66 7.73
CA ALA A 242 -10.12 9.92 6.34
C ALA A 242 -11.20 10.78 5.68
N LYS A 243 -10.83 11.56 4.67
CA LYS A 243 -11.81 12.28 3.86
C LYS A 243 -12.28 11.38 2.73
N TYR A 244 -13.59 11.34 2.50
CA TYR A 244 -14.21 10.72 1.33
C TYR A 244 -14.40 11.75 0.23
N TYR A 245 -13.64 11.61 -0.87
CA TYR A 245 -13.62 12.56 -2.01
C TYR A 245 -14.77 12.30 -2.99
N LYS A 246 -16.01 12.53 -2.56
CA LYS A 246 -17.22 12.36 -3.41
C LYS A 246 -17.16 13.22 -4.66
N GLU A 247 -16.49 14.38 -4.57
CA GLU A 247 -16.27 15.31 -5.67
C GLU A 247 -15.38 14.78 -6.80
N LEU A 248 -14.65 13.70 -6.57
CA LEU A 248 -13.79 13.05 -7.56
C LEU A 248 -14.42 11.81 -8.21
N ALA A 249 -15.74 11.59 -8.02
CA ALA A 249 -16.42 10.41 -8.52
C ALA A 249 -16.31 10.25 -10.05
N ASP A 250 -16.32 11.36 -10.79
CA ASP A 250 -16.25 11.36 -12.26
C ASP A 250 -14.89 10.88 -12.82
N VAL A 251 -13.85 10.92 -12.00
CA VAL A 251 -12.48 10.50 -12.36
C VAL A 251 -12.01 9.27 -11.57
N ASP A 252 -12.93 8.63 -10.87
CA ASP A 252 -12.65 7.42 -10.10
C ASP A 252 -12.46 6.20 -10.99
N VAL A 253 -11.32 5.56 -10.87
CA VAL A 253 -10.96 4.33 -11.58
C VAL A 253 -10.77 3.13 -10.65
N SER A 254 -11.21 3.24 -9.38
CA SER A 254 -11.02 2.18 -8.38
C SER A 254 -11.63 0.85 -8.81
N ASN A 255 -12.88 0.86 -9.26
CA ASN A 255 -13.55 -0.34 -9.77
C ASN A 255 -12.97 -0.78 -11.13
N LEU A 256 -12.67 0.15 -12.04
CA LEU A 256 -12.04 -0.18 -13.32
C LEU A 256 -10.74 -0.96 -13.10
N TYR A 257 -9.90 -0.52 -12.16
CA TYR A 257 -8.63 -1.18 -11.83
C TYR A 257 -8.85 -2.63 -11.39
N VAL A 258 -9.69 -2.85 -10.41
CA VAL A 258 -9.92 -4.20 -9.87
C VAL A 258 -10.70 -5.09 -10.84
N ASP A 259 -11.68 -4.55 -11.56
CA ASP A 259 -12.47 -5.30 -12.56
C ASP A 259 -11.58 -5.76 -13.73
N THR A 260 -10.66 -4.90 -14.21
CA THR A 260 -9.72 -5.25 -15.30
C THR A 260 -8.82 -6.43 -14.90
N ILE A 261 -8.31 -6.43 -13.67
CA ILE A 261 -7.43 -7.50 -13.18
C ILE A 261 -8.23 -8.78 -12.91
N GLU A 262 -9.44 -8.68 -12.35
CA GLU A 262 -10.33 -9.82 -12.11
C GLU A 262 -10.63 -10.58 -13.41
N HIS A 263 -10.85 -9.87 -14.53
CA HIS A 263 -11.08 -10.50 -15.83
C HIS A 263 -9.94 -11.43 -16.28
N MET A 264 -8.73 -11.27 -15.74
CA MET A 264 -7.58 -12.14 -16.04
C MET A 264 -7.58 -13.43 -15.20
N PHE A 265 -8.34 -13.54 -14.11
CA PHE A 265 -8.27 -14.69 -13.19
C PHE A 265 -8.46 -16.04 -13.85
N THR A 266 -9.39 -16.16 -14.79
CA THR A 266 -9.60 -17.42 -15.53
C THR A 266 -8.38 -17.79 -16.37
N LYS A 267 -7.75 -16.81 -17.02
CA LYS A 267 -6.61 -17.02 -17.92
C LYS A 267 -5.33 -17.43 -17.18
N VAL A 268 -5.13 -16.91 -15.95
CA VAL A 268 -3.85 -17.01 -15.24
C VAL A 268 -3.71 -18.21 -14.32
N GLN A 269 -4.68 -19.12 -14.23
CA GLN A 269 -4.68 -20.20 -13.23
C GLN A 269 -3.42 -21.09 -13.30
N PHE A 270 -2.93 -21.38 -14.50
CA PHE A 270 -1.70 -22.16 -14.67
C PHE A 270 -0.47 -21.35 -14.19
N GLY A 271 -0.36 -20.09 -14.59
CA GLY A 271 0.73 -19.20 -14.15
C GLY A 271 0.75 -18.98 -12.63
N VAL A 272 -0.43 -18.94 -11.98
CA VAL A 272 -0.51 -18.91 -10.51
C VAL A 272 0.09 -20.16 -9.89
N GLN A 273 -0.22 -21.35 -10.45
CA GLN A 273 0.32 -22.61 -9.92
C GLN A 273 1.85 -22.67 -10.06
N GLU A 274 2.38 -22.34 -11.23
CA GLU A 274 3.84 -22.32 -11.46
C GLU A 274 4.56 -21.31 -10.53
N ALA A 275 4.01 -20.10 -10.40
CA ALA A 275 4.59 -19.08 -9.55
C ALA A 275 4.51 -19.44 -8.06
N LEU A 276 3.43 -20.09 -7.62
CA LEU A 276 3.29 -20.59 -6.25
C LEU A 276 4.33 -21.67 -5.93
N GLU A 277 4.54 -22.62 -6.83
CA GLU A 277 5.57 -23.66 -6.68
C GLU A 277 6.98 -23.06 -6.60
N ALA A 278 7.26 -22.00 -7.36
CA ALA A 278 8.53 -21.28 -7.27
C ALA A 278 8.70 -20.60 -5.91
N VAL A 279 7.67 -19.91 -5.43
CA VAL A 279 7.69 -19.24 -4.11
C VAL A 279 7.87 -20.26 -2.98
N GLU A 280 7.26 -21.44 -3.06
CA GLU A 280 7.38 -22.50 -2.04
C GLU A 280 8.79 -23.10 -1.94
N GLN A 281 9.61 -22.92 -2.97
CA GLN A 281 11.02 -23.35 -2.96
C GLN A 281 11.97 -22.29 -2.39
N GLU A 282 11.49 -21.05 -2.21
CA GLU A 282 12.30 -19.98 -1.62
C GLU A 282 12.33 -20.04 -0.10
N ASP A 283 13.39 -19.48 0.48
CA ASP A 283 13.40 -19.17 1.91
C ASP A 283 12.49 -17.96 2.15
N LEU A 284 11.37 -18.21 2.82
CA LEU A 284 10.37 -17.18 3.14
C LEU A 284 10.76 -16.28 4.32
N ILE A 285 11.94 -16.48 4.92
CA ILE A 285 12.43 -15.60 5.97
C ILE A 285 12.82 -14.24 5.36
N PRO A 286 12.25 -13.11 5.86
CA PRO A 286 12.59 -11.80 5.34
C PRO A 286 14.08 -11.51 5.46
N SER A 287 14.76 -11.27 4.34
CA SER A 287 16.20 -11.01 4.31
C SER A 287 16.56 -9.52 4.37
N TRP A 288 15.56 -8.63 4.25
CA TRP A 288 15.69 -7.18 4.30
C TRP A 288 16.70 -6.61 3.27
N LYS A 289 16.85 -7.27 2.13
CA LYS A 289 17.77 -6.84 1.04
C LYS A 289 17.50 -5.40 0.60
N GLY A 290 16.24 -4.98 0.65
CA GLY A 290 15.86 -3.62 0.32
C GLY A 290 16.45 -2.58 1.27
N LEU A 291 16.37 -2.80 2.59
CA LEU A 291 16.96 -1.92 3.58
C LEU A 291 18.48 -1.85 3.42
N GLN A 292 19.13 -3.00 3.27
CA GLN A 292 20.58 -3.08 3.00
C GLN A 292 20.98 -2.30 1.74
N SER A 293 20.15 -2.34 0.69
CA SER A 293 20.39 -1.56 -0.53
C SER A 293 20.31 -0.06 -0.26
N VAL A 294 19.33 0.38 0.52
CA VAL A 294 19.19 1.79 0.91
C VAL A 294 20.37 2.26 1.75
N GLU A 295 20.87 1.44 2.67
CA GLU A 295 22.06 1.75 3.48
C GLU A 295 23.33 1.89 2.62
N ARG A 296 23.51 1.01 1.61
CA ARG A 296 24.64 1.12 0.66
C ARG A 296 24.53 2.41 -0.17
N ILE A 297 23.36 2.73 -0.68
CA ILE A 297 23.11 3.97 -1.43
C ILE A 297 23.41 5.17 -0.55
N GLN A 298 22.88 5.19 0.69
CA GLN A 298 23.11 6.26 1.65
C GLN A 298 24.60 6.51 1.86
N LYS A 299 25.35 5.44 2.12
CA LYS A 299 26.79 5.53 2.34
C LYS A 299 27.58 5.97 1.10
N LYS A 300 27.23 5.42 -0.08
CA LYS A 300 27.96 5.71 -1.33
C LYS A 300 27.79 7.16 -1.78
N PHE A 301 26.61 7.72 -1.59
CA PHE A 301 26.27 9.07 -2.08
C PHE A 301 26.24 10.11 -0.96
N ASP A 302 26.69 9.76 0.25
CA ASP A 302 26.74 10.64 1.42
C ASP A 302 25.41 11.34 1.72
N ILE A 303 24.31 10.60 1.72
CA ILE A 303 22.97 11.13 1.93
C ILE A 303 22.67 11.16 3.43
N GLY A 304 22.42 12.36 3.96
CA GLY A 304 22.22 12.57 5.41
C GLY A 304 20.99 11.83 5.96
N ASN A 305 19.92 11.73 5.18
CA ASN A 305 18.67 11.12 5.63
C ASN A 305 18.15 10.07 4.64
N GLN A 306 17.93 8.85 5.13
CA GLN A 306 17.36 7.74 4.35
C GLN A 306 15.98 8.05 3.74
N HIS A 307 15.25 9.05 4.24
CA HIS A 307 13.96 9.45 3.66
C HIS A 307 14.08 10.04 2.26
N PHE A 308 15.25 10.54 1.87
CA PHE A 308 15.51 11.02 0.51
C PHE A 308 15.73 9.88 -0.50
N ILE A 309 16.01 8.67 -0.02
CA ILE A 309 16.20 7.48 -0.86
C ILE A 309 14.86 6.77 -1.04
N LYS A 310 14.39 6.69 -2.28
CA LYS A 310 13.07 6.16 -2.67
C LYS A 310 13.26 4.96 -3.59
N PRO A 311 13.42 3.75 -3.02
CA PRO A 311 13.70 2.56 -3.80
C PRO A 311 12.45 2.00 -4.47
N GLY A 312 12.67 1.37 -5.61
CA GLY A 312 11.66 0.68 -6.41
C GLY A 312 10.99 1.57 -7.46
N VAL A 313 10.41 0.91 -8.44
CA VAL A 313 9.83 1.57 -9.63
C VAL A 313 8.70 2.52 -9.27
N GLY A 314 7.77 2.11 -8.40
CA GLY A 314 6.64 2.94 -7.99
C GLY A 314 7.07 4.21 -7.25
N GLU A 315 8.00 4.11 -6.31
CA GLU A 315 8.49 5.27 -5.56
C GLU A 315 9.36 6.17 -6.43
N THR A 316 10.20 5.62 -7.32
CA THR A 316 11.01 6.38 -8.28
C THR A 316 10.13 7.17 -9.25
N THR A 317 9.06 6.57 -9.76
CA THR A 317 8.05 7.25 -10.58
C THR A 317 7.47 8.46 -9.82
N ARG A 318 7.10 8.28 -8.56
CA ARG A 318 6.59 9.37 -7.71
C ARG A 318 7.63 10.48 -7.46
N VAL A 319 8.90 10.14 -7.33
CA VAL A 319 9.97 11.14 -7.22
C VAL A 319 10.05 11.96 -8.49
N LEU A 320 10.11 11.30 -9.63
CA LEU A 320 10.19 11.97 -10.93
C LEU A 320 9.00 12.89 -11.19
N LEU A 321 7.84 12.58 -10.71
CA LEU A 321 6.63 13.31 -11.05
C LEU A 321 6.21 14.35 -10.00
N ARG A 322 6.55 14.15 -8.70
CA ARG A 322 6.00 14.94 -7.59
C ARG A 322 7.04 15.60 -6.68
N ARG A 323 8.33 15.37 -6.93
CA ARG A 323 9.40 15.86 -6.06
C ARG A 323 10.44 16.63 -6.87
N VAL A 324 11.47 17.11 -6.19
CA VAL A 324 12.67 17.62 -6.81
C VAL A 324 13.71 16.50 -6.81
N PRO A 325 13.84 15.75 -7.93
CA PRO A 325 14.80 14.66 -8.02
C PRO A 325 16.23 15.20 -8.08
N TRP A 326 17.14 14.53 -7.40
CA TRP A 326 18.57 14.77 -7.55
C TRP A 326 19.16 13.89 -8.64
N LYS A 327 18.96 12.57 -8.53
CA LYS A 327 19.36 11.57 -9.54
C LYS A 327 18.50 10.32 -9.45
N ILE A 328 18.53 9.52 -10.50
CA ILE A 328 17.95 8.19 -10.54
C ILE A 328 19.08 7.17 -10.64
N LEU A 329 19.02 6.16 -9.79
CA LEU A 329 19.87 4.97 -9.89
C LEU A 329 19.10 3.88 -10.62
N ILE A 330 19.74 3.17 -11.53
CA ILE A 330 19.19 2.00 -12.22
C ILE A 330 20.09 0.79 -12.01
N ASN A 331 19.49 -0.38 -11.88
CA ASN A 331 20.22 -1.64 -11.87
C ASN A 331 20.04 -2.32 -13.24
N PRO A 332 21.07 -2.37 -14.10
CA PRO A 332 20.95 -2.94 -15.42
C PRO A 332 20.58 -4.43 -15.45
N ASN A 333 20.75 -5.14 -14.34
CA ASN A 333 20.32 -6.54 -14.22
C ASN A 333 18.78 -6.72 -14.16
N TYR A 334 18.02 -5.63 -13.95
CA TYR A 334 16.56 -5.62 -13.81
C TYR A 334 15.89 -4.61 -14.76
N SER A 335 16.50 -4.32 -15.91
CA SER A 335 16.14 -3.17 -16.76
C SER A 335 14.84 -3.27 -17.56
N ASN A 336 14.17 -4.42 -17.58
CA ASN A 336 13.07 -4.67 -18.52
C ASN A 336 11.83 -3.76 -18.32
N ASP A 337 11.60 -3.23 -17.13
CA ASP A 337 10.41 -2.45 -16.78
C ASP A 337 10.70 -0.94 -16.57
N LEU A 338 11.86 -0.42 -17.06
CA LEU A 338 12.31 0.94 -16.75
C LEU A 338 12.09 1.97 -17.87
N THR A 339 11.46 1.62 -18.98
CA THR A 339 11.30 2.52 -20.15
C THR A 339 10.66 3.86 -19.74
N HIS A 340 9.61 3.85 -18.94
CA HIS A 340 8.93 5.05 -18.47
C HIS A 340 9.80 5.87 -17.49
N ILE A 341 10.61 5.23 -16.65
CA ILE A 341 11.55 5.90 -15.75
C ILE A 341 12.60 6.67 -16.54
N LEU A 342 13.19 6.03 -17.55
CA LEU A 342 14.21 6.65 -18.40
C LEU A 342 13.64 7.81 -19.22
N MET A 343 12.41 7.67 -19.72
CA MET A 343 11.71 8.72 -20.46
C MET A 343 11.45 9.93 -19.54
N LEU A 344 10.84 9.74 -18.37
CA LEU A 344 10.57 10.80 -17.41
C LEU A 344 11.85 11.46 -16.88
N ALA A 345 12.92 10.70 -16.64
CA ALA A 345 14.20 11.26 -16.23
C ALA A 345 14.80 12.17 -17.30
N LYS A 346 14.71 11.75 -18.58
CA LYS A 346 15.17 12.55 -19.73
C LYS A 346 14.37 13.85 -19.88
N GLU A 347 13.04 13.79 -19.82
CA GLU A 347 12.15 14.96 -19.92
C GLU A 347 12.43 15.99 -18.84
N ARG A 348 12.76 15.54 -17.63
CA ARG A 348 13.07 16.38 -16.48
C ARG A 348 14.53 16.75 -16.33
N ASN A 349 15.40 16.34 -17.26
CA ASN A 349 16.85 16.55 -17.19
C ASN A 349 17.48 16.00 -15.88
N VAL A 350 16.97 14.86 -15.38
CA VAL A 350 17.49 14.20 -14.18
C VAL A 350 18.58 13.22 -14.57
N PRO A 351 19.77 13.28 -13.94
CA PRO A 351 20.85 12.34 -14.23
C PRO A 351 20.45 10.91 -13.85
N VAL A 352 20.80 9.95 -14.72
CA VAL A 352 20.63 8.53 -14.48
C VAL A 352 22.01 7.90 -14.32
N GLU A 353 22.21 7.12 -13.27
CA GLU A 353 23.47 6.45 -12.94
C GLU A 353 23.24 4.97 -12.70
N GLU A 354 24.14 4.12 -13.20
CA GLU A 354 24.07 2.68 -12.93
C GLU A 354 24.59 2.36 -11.54
N PHE A 355 23.81 1.54 -10.82
CA PHE A 355 24.15 1.04 -9.49
C PHE A 355 23.68 -0.40 -9.31
N THR A 356 24.59 -1.36 -9.42
CA THR A 356 24.28 -2.80 -9.41
C THR A 356 24.12 -3.39 -8.00
N GLU A 357 24.55 -2.66 -6.95
CA GLU A 357 24.56 -3.13 -5.57
C GLU A 357 23.21 -2.91 -4.84
N MET A 358 22.10 -2.88 -5.57
CA MET A 358 20.76 -2.77 -5.02
C MET A 358 19.86 -3.91 -5.51
N SER A 359 18.88 -4.28 -4.68
CA SER A 359 17.88 -5.31 -5.00
C SER A 359 16.69 -4.78 -5.82
N TYR A 360 16.69 -3.50 -6.15
CA TYR A 360 15.62 -2.84 -6.91
C TYR A 360 16.04 -2.63 -8.36
N SER A 361 15.04 -2.53 -9.23
CA SER A 361 15.24 -2.14 -10.64
C SER A 361 15.74 -0.70 -10.75
N CYS A 362 15.21 0.19 -9.91
CA CYS A 362 15.66 1.58 -9.81
C CYS A 362 15.45 2.17 -8.42
N CYS A 363 16.05 3.34 -8.21
CA CYS A 363 15.90 4.12 -6.99
C CYS A 363 15.96 5.61 -7.31
N GLY A 364 14.93 6.35 -6.92
CA GLY A 364 14.92 7.80 -6.98
C GLY A 364 15.55 8.43 -5.75
N ILE A 365 16.43 9.42 -5.93
CA ILE A 365 17.01 10.19 -4.84
C ILE A 365 16.47 11.62 -4.93
N ILE A 366 15.87 12.09 -3.84
CA ILE A 366 15.35 13.46 -3.69
C ILE A 366 16.53 14.38 -3.37
N LYS A 367 16.54 15.58 -3.96
CA LYS A 367 17.54 16.59 -3.66
C LYS A 367 17.37 17.08 -2.22
N GLU A 368 18.45 17.06 -1.47
CA GLU A 368 18.54 17.76 -0.18
C GLU A 368 18.67 19.27 -0.44
N LEU A 369 17.79 20.08 0.15
CA LEU A 369 17.71 21.54 -0.05
C LEU A 369 18.42 22.25 1.09
#